data_61c708cb99554a6d074c1e8ce4346bbc
#
_entry.id   61c708cb99554a6d074c1e8ce4346bbc
#
_cell.length_a   1.000
_cell.length_b   1.000
_cell.length_c   1.000
_cell.angle_alpha   90.00
_cell.angle_beta   90.00
_cell.angle_gamma   90.00
#
_symmetry.space_group_name_H-M   'P 1'
#
loop_
_entity.id
_entity.type
_entity.pdbx_description
1 polymer ?
#
loop_
_entity_poly.entity_id
_entity_poly.type
_entity_poly.pdbx_seq_one_letter_code
_entity_poly.pdbx_strand_id
1 'polypeptide(L)'
;MKLEAMAVTMPLVRDHPNRVPFEGVLTYVDVPSDRAPSGSRGRRVILTRGAADAALPSLLGMAVDFSPGWDGHDARRKCGIITDAEIVSSRGGTGEIRVAGYLFGRDFPEVERHLRATPAEQMGMSYELADAHVEDMRASVWRLTKVTFTGAAILLREKAAYGRTSFRLCAGKNRSEAKRALAARGA
;
A
#
# COMPACT_ATOMS: atom_id res chain seq x y z
N MET A 1 -5.24 -9.89 -21.26
CA MET A 1 -5.26 -8.44 -20.97
C MET A 1 -4.50 -8.25 -19.66
N LYS A 2 -3.34 -7.60 -19.68
CA LYS A 2 -2.57 -7.29 -18.47
C LYS A 2 -3.16 -6.05 -17.84
N LEU A 3 -3.78 -6.17 -16.67
CA LEU A 3 -4.19 -5.03 -15.86
C LEU A 3 -2.98 -4.54 -15.07
N GLU A 4 -2.29 -3.53 -15.58
CA GLU A 4 -1.10 -2.95 -14.92
C GLU A 4 -1.47 -1.86 -13.91
N ALA A 5 -2.66 -1.29 -14.02
CA ALA A 5 -3.17 -0.28 -13.12
C ALA A 5 -4.69 -0.38 -12.96
N MET A 6 -5.17 -0.18 -11.76
CA MET A 6 -6.59 -0.13 -11.45
C MET A 6 -6.89 1.09 -10.56
N ALA A 7 -8.05 1.71 -10.78
CA ALA A 7 -8.49 2.83 -9.99
C ALA A 7 -10.02 2.81 -9.80
N VAL A 8 -10.46 3.15 -8.60
CA VAL A 8 -11.86 3.46 -8.34
C VAL A 8 -12.17 4.86 -8.86
N THR A 9 -13.23 4.98 -9.66
CA THR A 9 -13.68 6.29 -10.13
C THR A 9 -14.35 7.04 -8.98
N MET A 10 -13.63 8.00 -8.41
CA MET A 10 -14.13 8.88 -7.37
C MET A 10 -14.42 10.26 -7.94
N PRO A 11 -15.56 10.89 -7.62
CA PRO A 11 -15.80 12.26 -8.03
C PRO A 11 -14.75 13.18 -7.42
N LEU A 12 -14.24 14.12 -8.23
CA LEU A 12 -13.33 15.14 -7.76
C LEU A 12 -14.10 16.15 -6.90
N VAL A 13 -13.84 16.14 -5.60
CA VAL A 13 -14.35 17.13 -4.66
C VAL A 13 -13.16 17.92 -4.13
N ARG A 14 -13.00 19.16 -4.60
CA ARG A 14 -11.92 20.05 -4.14
C ARG A 14 -12.13 20.37 -2.67
N ASP A 15 -11.03 20.46 -1.93
CA ASP A 15 -11.00 20.90 -0.53
C ASP A 15 -12.00 20.15 0.39
N HIS A 16 -12.23 18.86 0.09
CA HIS A 16 -13.10 18.05 0.92
C HIS A 16 -12.44 17.86 2.31
N PRO A 17 -13.06 18.33 3.41
CA PRO A 17 -12.42 18.42 4.71
C PRO A 17 -12.01 17.07 5.34
N ASN A 18 -12.57 15.97 4.84
CA ASN A 18 -12.27 14.62 5.31
C ASN A 18 -11.55 13.75 4.27
N ARG A 19 -10.95 14.35 3.23
CA ARG A 19 -10.16 13.64 2.23
C ARG A 19 -8.76 14.23 2.15
N VAL A 20 -7.85 13.69 2.95
CA VAL A 20 -6.43 14.03 2.91
C VAL A 20 -5.72 13.06 1.98
N PRO A 21 -5.32 13.45 0.77
CA PRO A 21 -4.77 12.53 -0.21
C PRO A 21 -3.39 12.03 0.22
N PHE A 22 -3.13 10.74 -0.07
CA PHE A 22 -1.84 10.10 0.16
C PHE A 22 -1.41 9.28 -1.05
N GLU A 23 -0.13 8.96 -1.09
CA GLU A 23 0.45 7.92 -1.94
C GLU A 23 1.57 7.18 -1.20
N GLY A 24 1.89 5.97 -1.66
CA GLY A 24 2.95 5.19 -1.06
C GLY A 24 3.35 3.98 -1.89
N VAL A 25 4.49 3.38 -1.51
CA VAL A 25 4.91 2.06 -1.94
C VAL A 25 4.51 1.07 -0.86
N LEU A 26 3.53 0.22 -1.19
CA LEU A 26 2.96 -0.76 -0.26
C LEU A 26 3.90 -1.94 -0.03
N THR A 27 4.49 -2.47 -1.11
CA THR A 27 5.37 -3.64 -1.07
C THR A 27 6.15 -3.80 -2.38
N TYR A 28 7.05 -4.78 -2.38
CA TYR A 28 7.85 -5.18 -3.53
C TYR A 28 7.46 -6.57 -4.04
N VAL A 29 7.64 -6.78 -5.35
CA VAL A 29 7.28 -7.99 -6.08
C VAL A 29 8.56 -8.67 -6.56
N ASP A 30 8.62 -10.00 -6.46
CA ASP A 30 9.76 -10.84 -6.82
C ASP A 30 11.06 -10.54 -6.04
N VAL A 31 10.92 -9.92 -4.86
CA VAL A 31 12.02 -9.60 -3.97
C VAL A 31 11.73 -10.19 -2.59
N PRO A 32 12.69 -10.85 -1.93
CA PRO A 32 12.49 -11.29 -0.55
C PRO A 32 12.33 -10.10 0.38
N SER A 33 11.41 -10.23 1.34
CA SER A 33 11.28 -9.24 2.41
C SER A 33 12.57 -9.13 3.20
N ASP A 34 12.85 -7.95 3.75
CA ASP A 34 14.05 -7.73 4.58
C ASP A 34 13.91 -8.41 5.93
N ARG A 35 12.66 -8.51 6.42
CA ARG A 35 12.29 -9.16 7.68
C ARG A 35 11.14 -10.14 7.47
N ALA A 36 10.99 -11.09 8.38
CA ALA A 36 9.84 -11.97 8.43
C ALA A 36 8.57 -11.18 8.82
N PRO A 37 7.54 -11.13 7.97
CA PRO A 37 6.27 -10.53 8.35
C PRO A 37 5.53 -11.38 9.37
N SER A 38 4.58 -10.79 10.09
CA SER A 38 3.68 -11.51 10.99
C SER A 38 2.97 -12.64 10.24
N GLY A 39 2.81 -13.81 10.90
CA GLY A 39 2.17 -14.97 10.30
C GLY A 39 3.09 -15.84 9.42
N SER A 40 4.31 -15.39 9.05
CA SER A 40 5.25 -16.14 8.22
C SER A 40 6.12 -17.16 9.00
N ARG A 41 5.83 -17.37 10.28
CA ARG A 41 6.58 -18.27 11.16
C ARG A 41 8.09 -18.00 11.17
N GLY A 42 8.47 -16.72 11.15
CA GLY A 42 9.86 -16.29 11.15
C GLY A 42 10.57 -16.36 9.80
N ARG A 43 9.88 -16.70 8.72
CA ARG A 43 10.44 -16.77 7.37
C ARG A 43 10.23 -15.48 6.61
N ARG A 44 11.23 -15.08 5.83
CA ARG A 44 11.06 -14.02 4.83
C ARG A 44 10.12 -14.49 3.73
N VAL A 45 9.46 -13.56 3.05
CA VAL A 45 8.49 -13.86 2.01
C VAL A 45 8.85 -13.16 0.70
N ILE A 46 8.49 -13.78 -0.41
CA ILE A 46 8.51 -13.21 -1.75
C ILE A 46 7.08 -13.21 -2.26
N LEU A 47 6.51 -12.06 -2.54
CA LEU A 47 5.27 -11.95 -3.29
C LEU A 47 5.61 -12.12 -4.77
N THR A 48 5.16 -13.22 -5.38
CA THR A 48 5.45 -13.44 -6.80
C THR A 48 4.67 -12.47 -7.69
N ARG A 49 5.22 -12.14 -8.86
CA ARG A 49 4.56 -11.24 -9.82
C ARG A 49 3.17 -11.74 -10.21
N GLY A 50 3.04 -13.04 -10.49
CA GLY A 50 1.74 -13.62 -10.84
C GLY A 50 0.69 -13.48 -9.73
N ALA A 51 1.10 -13.72 -8.46
CA ALA A 51 0.22 -13.51 -7.32
C ALA A 51 -0.16 -12.04 -7.14
N ALA A 52 0.82 -11.13 -7.31
CA ALA A 52 0.59 -9.69 -7.21
C ALA A 52 -0.37 -9.18 -8.29
N ASP A 53 -0.15 -9.56 -9.56
CA ASP A 53 -1.01 -9.19 -10.69
C ASP A 53 -2.47 -9.66 -10.47
N ALA A 54 -2.64 -10.90 -10.02
CA ALA A 54 -3.98 -11.47 -9.76
C ALA A 54 -4.67 -10.82 -8.55
N ALA A 55 -3.92 -10.45 -7.51
CA ALA A 55 -4.45 -9.89 -6.28
C ALA A 55 -4.63 -8.36 -6.32
N LEU A 56 -4.03 -7.65 -7.26
CA LEU A 56 -4.05 -6.19 -7.33
C LEU A 56 -5.46 -5.59 -7.20
N PRO A 57 -6.52 -6.14 -7.84
CA PRO A 57 -7.88 -5.64 -7.69
C PRO A 57 -8.40 -5.65 -6.26
N SER A 58 -7.93 -6.58 -5.42
CA SER A 58 -8.37 -6.69 -4.03
C SER A 58 -7.89 -5.55 -3.13
N LEU A 59 -6.95 -4.71 -3.59
CA LEU A 59 -6.53 -3.51 -2.86
C LEU A 59 -7.53 -2.35 -2.98
N LEU A 60 -8.32 -2.31 -4.05
CA LEU A 60 -9.24 -1.19 -4.27
C LEU A 60 -10.41 -1.23 -3.29
N GLY A 61 -10.63 -0.12 -2.60
CA GLY A 61 -11.63 -0.02 -1.55
C GLY A 61 -11.16 -0.58 -0.20
N MET A 62 -9.93 -1.13 -0.09
CA MET A 62 -9.43 -1.61 1.18
C MET A 62 -9.04 -0.48 2.09
N ALA A 63 -9.31 -0.70 3.38
CA ALA A 63 -8.99 0.26 4.41
C ALA A 63 -7.48 0.34 4.69
N VAL A 64 -7.06 1.54 5.05
CA VAL A 64 -5.74 1.80 5.61
C VAL A 64 -5.90 2.03 7.11
N ASP A 65 -5.13 1.30 7.91
CA ASP A 65 -5.13 1.44 9.36
C ASP A 65 -3.77 1.94 9.91
N PHE A 66 -3.72 2.14 11.21
CA PHE A 66 -2.52 2.44 11.95
C PHE A 66 -2.64 1.92 13.39
N SER A 67 -1.53 1.55 14.00
CA SER A 67 -1.45 1.35 15.45
C SER A 67 -1.01 2.64 16.15
N PRO A 68 -1.36 2.88 17.42
CA PRO A 68 -0.90 4.06 18.16
C PRO A 68 0.63 4.18 18.25
N GLY A 69 1.34 3.04 18.23
CA GLY A 69 2.80 2.98 18.23
C GLY A 69 3.45 3.08 16.85
N TRP A 70 2.66 3.16 15.77
CA TRP A 70 3.14 3.13 14.38
C TRP A 70 4.02 1.91 14.06
N ASP A 71 3.73 0.79 14.69
CA ASP A 71 4.55 -0.42 14.66
C ASP A 71 3.86 -1.64 14.01
N GLY A 72 2.59 -1.47 13.57
CA GLY A 72 1.84 -2.56 12.96
C GLY A 72 0.41 -2.18 12.58
N HIS A 73 -0.44 -3.18 12.52
CA HIS A 73 -1.86 -3.06 12.17
C HIS A 73 -2.74 -2.94 13.42
N ASP A 74 -3.80 -2.13 13.33
CA ASP A 74 -4.94 -2.17 14.27
C ASP A 74 -6.25 -2.09 13.47
N ALA A 75 -6.91 -3.23 13.31
CA ALA A 75 -8.15 -3.35 12.56
C ALA A 75 -9.29 -2.44 13.04
N ARG A 76 -9.20 -1.91 14.26
CA ARG A 76 -10.19 -0.97 14.83
C ARG A 76 -9.94 0.49 14.45
N ARG A 77 -8.77 0.80 13.83
CA ARG A 77 -8.33 2.16 13.51
C ARG A 77 -8.18 2.37 12.01
N LYS A 78 -9.29 2.21 11.29
CA LYS A 78 -9.33 2.38 9.84
C LYS A 78 -9.41 3.88 9.50
N CYS A 79 -8.23 4.47 9.25
CA CYS A 79 -8.08 5.92 9.05
C CYS A 79 -8.11 6.37 7.60
N GLY A 80 -8.27 5.47 6.63
CA GLY A 80 -8.28 5.83 5.22
C GLY A 80 -8.69 4.67 4.32
N ILE A 81 -8.66 4.93 3.01
CA ILE A 81 -9.06 3.99 1.95
C ILE A 81 -8.12 4.10 0.75
N ILE A 82 -7.81 2.96 0.13
CA ILE A 82 -7.07 2.86 -1.12
C ILE A 82 -8.05 3.01 -2.30
N THR A 83 -7.76 3.90 -3.22
CA THR A 83 -8.58 4.17 -4.42
C THR A 83 -7.85 3.91 -5.73
N ASP A 84 -6.55 3.70 -5.67
CA ASP A 84 -5.69 3.44 -6.83
C ASP A 84 -4.59 2.47 -6.42
N ALA A 85 -4.30 1.48 -7.29
CA ALA A 85 -3.21 0.54 -7.10
C ALA A 85 -2.60 0.19 -8.46
N GLU A 86 -1.26 0.14 -8.54
CA GLU A 86 -0.54 -0.25 -9.74
C GLU A 86 0.73 -1.02 -9.40
N ILE A 87 1.16 -1.88 -10.31
CA ILE A 87 2.49 -2.50 -10.23
C ILE A 87 3.41 -1.78 -11.21
N VAL A 88 4.44 -1.14 -10.68
CA VAL A 88 5.47 -0.46 -11.46
C VAL A 88 6.71 -1.33 -11.52
N SER A 89 7.11 -1.73 -12.73
CA SER A 89 8.32 -2.52 -12.92
C SER A 89 9.55 -1.62 -12.99
N SER A 90 10.61 -2.00 -12.27
CA SER A 90 11.92 -1.37 -12.41
C SER A 90 12.74 -2.03 -13.53
N ARG A 91 13.79 -1.36 -14.01
CA ARG A 91 14.69 -1.86 -15.07
C ARG A 91 15.39 -3.19 -14.74
N GLY A 92 15.39 -3.61 -13.47
CA GLY A 92 15.98 -4.88 -12.99
C GLY A 92 15.00 -6.05 -12.87
N GLY A 93 13.76 -5.95 -13.41
CA GLY A 93 12.75 -7.03 -13.35
C GLY A 93 11.99 -7.10 -12.03
N THR A 94 12.40 -6.37 -11.01
CA THR A 94 11.66 -6.25 -9.75
C THR A 94 10.49 -5.27 -9.91
N GLY A 95 9.38 -5.54 -9.22
CA GLY A 95 8.22 -4.66 -9.22
C GLY A 95 7.98 -4.04 -7.84
N GLU A 96 7.27 -2.93 -7.81
CA GLU A 96 6.71 -2.36 -6.60
C GLU A 96 5.21 -2.12 -6.76
N ILE A 97 4.44 -2.42 -5.73
CA ILE A 97 3.02 -2.07 -5.69
C ILE A 97 2.93 -0.66 -5.12
N ARG A 98 2.48 0.27 -5.95
CA ARG A 98 2.16 1.64 -5.54
C ARG A 98 0.68 1.77 -5.30
N VAL A 99 0.33 2.48 -4.26
CA VAL A 99 -1.05 2.76 -3.89
C VAL A 99 -1.26 4.26 -3.70
N ALA A 100 -2.49 4.70 -3.94
CA ALA A 100 -2.93 6.04 -3.61
C ALA A 100 -4.37 5.99 -3.07
N GLY A 101 -4.75 7.02 -2.31
CA GLY A 101 -6.06 7.11 -1.72
C GLY A 101 -6.21 8.37 -0.90
N TYR A 102 -7.06 8.32 0.11
CA TYR A 102 -7.19 9.42 1.05
C TYR A 102 -7.40 8.92 2.49
N LEU A 103 -6.91 9.70 3.43
CA LEU A 103 -7.19 9.55 4.85
C LEU A 103 -8.46 10.33 5.21
N PHE A 104 -9.14 9.88 6.26
CA PHE A 104 -10.26 10.54 6.89
C PHE A 104 -9.73 11.55 7.92
N GLY A 105 -9.17 12.67 7.42
CA GLY A 105 -8.40 13.62 8.25
C GLY A 105 -9.22 14.28 9.35
N ARG A 106 -10.53 14.46 9.13
CA ARG A 106 -11.41 15.02 10.16
C ARG A 106 -11.76 14.03 11.26
N ASP A 107 -11.82 12.73 10.92
CA ASP A 107 -12.14 11.66 11.87
C ASP A 107 -10.89 11.22 12.64
N PHE A 108 -9.71 11.36 12.03
CA PHE A 108 -8.41 11.00 12.58
C PHE A 108 -7.40 12.15 12.50
N PRO A 109 -7.67 13.30 13.15
CA PRO A 109 -6.80 14.47 13.06
C PRO A 109 -5.41 14.25 13.66
N GLU A 110 -5.28 13.31 14.60
CA GLU A 110 -4.01 12.90 15.18
C GLU A 110 -3.11 12.21 14.16
N VAL A 111 -3.68 11.43 13.23
CA VAL A 111 -2.94 10.75 12.16
C VAL A 111 -2.36 11.79 11.20
N GLU A 112 -3.19 12.73 10.73
CA GLU A 112 -2.72 13.79 9.83
C GLU A 112 -1.63 14.63 10.50
N ARG A 113 -1.82 15.01 11.76
CA ARG A 113 -0.85 15.80 12.53
C ARG A 113 0.49 15.07 12.66
N HIS A 114 0.46 13.79 13.01
CA HIS A 114 1.66 12.97 13.13
C HIS A 114 2.41 12.88 11.79
N LEU A 115 1.69 12.56 10.71
CA LEU A 115 2.29 12.43 9.37
C LEU A 115 2.87 13.73 8.82
N ARG A 116 2.30 14.88 9.19
CA ARG A 116 2.88 16.19 8.83
C ARG A 116 4.10 16.57 9.67
N ALA A 117 4.19 16.07 10.90
CA ALA A 117 5.31 16.31 11.80
C ALA A 117 6.48 15.33 11.59
N THR A 118 6.22 14.16 11.00
CA THR A 118 7.22 13.10 10.78
C THR A 118 7.80 13.20 9.38
N PRO A 119 9.15 13.15 9.23
CA PRO A 119 9.77 13.08 7.90
C PRO A 119 9.22 11.90 7.09
N ALA A 120 8.87 12.13 5.83
CA ALA A 120 8.27 11.10 4.97
C ALA A 120 9.16 9.86 4.79
N GLU A 121 10.48 10.03 4.93
CA GLU A 121 11.48 8.97 4.87
C GLU A 121 11.37 7.98 6.03
N GLN A 122 10.75 8.37 7.12
CA GLN A 122 10.55 7.52 8.31
C GLN A 122 9.26 6.71 8.23
N MET A 123 8.34 7.07 7.33
CA MET A 123 7.05 6.40 7.20
C MET A 123 7.07 5.36 6.08
N GLY A 124 6.42 4.24 6.32
CA GLY A 124 6.28 3.13 5.40
C GLY A 124 4.89 2.55 5.43
N MET A 125 4.73 1.44 4.73
CA MET A 125 3.48 0.70 4.64
C MET A 125 3.70 -0.79 4.88
N SER A 126 2.64 -1.44 5.33
CA SER A 126 2.51 -2.89 5.41
C SER A 126 1.15 -3.29 4.85
N TYR A 127 1.00 -4.55 4.46
CA TYR A 127 -0.24 -5.11 3.95
C TYR A 127 -0.72 -6.28 4.81
N GLU A 128 -2.02 -6.52 4.80
CA GLU A 128 -2.65 -7.72 5.35
C GLU A 128 -3.10 -8.63 4.21
N LEU A 129 -2.97 -9.94 4.42
CA LEU A 129 -3.35 -10.95 3.45
C LEU A 129 -4.32 -11.96 4.05
N ALA A 130 -5.24 -12.42 3.19
CA ALA A 130 -5.96 -13.67 3.37
C ALA A 130 -5.61 -14.65 2.24
N ASP A 131 -5.99 -15.91 2.40
CA ASP A 131 -5.88 -16.96 1.38
C ASP A 131 -4.46 -17.10 0.78
N ALA A 132 -3.42 -16.86 1.58
CA ALA A 132 -2.05 -16.93 1.12
C ALA A 132 -1.63 -18.39 0.88
N HIS A 133 -1.21 -18.70 -0.35
CA HIS A 133 -0.61 -19.97 -0.71
C HIS A 133 0.90 -19.84 -0.81
N VAL A 134 1.61 -20.74 -0.14
CA VAL A 134 3.07 -20.85 -0.16
C VAL A 134 3.45 -22.01 -1.06
N GLU A 135 4.37 -21.77 -1.99
CA GLU A 135 4.84 -22.78 -2.97
C GLU A 135 5.48 -24.00 -2.28
N ASP A 136 6.35 -23.77 -1.30
CA ASP A 136 6.96 -24.79 -0.46
C ASP A 136 7.06 -24.29 1.00
N MET A 137 6.31 -24.91 1.88
CA MET A 137 6.29 -24.59 3.31
C MET A 137 7.60 -24.95 4.04
N ARG A 138 8.48 -25.77 3.45
CA ARG A 138 9.78 -26.16 4.01
C ARG A 138 10.89 -25.18 3.63
N ALA A 139 10.69 -24.37 2.59
CA ALA A 139 11.68 -23.42 2.13
C ALA A 139 12.03 -22.39 3.21
N SER A 140 13.27 -21.92 3.23
CA SER A 140 13.76 -20.88 4.14
C SER A 140 13.17 -19.51 3.83
N VAL A 141 12.78 -19.26 2.58
CA VAL A 141 12.05 -18.09 2.11
C VAL A 141 10.78 -18.56 1.43
N TRP A 142 9.64 -18.07 1.88
CA TRP A 142 8.35 -18.48 1.34
C TRP A 142 8.00 -17.67 0.10
N ARG A 143 7.72 -18.36 -0.99
CA ARG A 143 7.17 -17.78 -2.21
C ARG A 143 5.64 -17.83 -2.14
N LEU A 144 5.01 -16.67 -2.15
CA LEU A 144 3.56 -16.52 -2.15
C LEU A 144 3.06 -16.56 -3.59
N THR A 145 2.35 -17.65 -3.95
CA THR A 145 1.86 -17.89 -5.33
C THR A 145 0.41 -17.50 -5.52
N LYS A 146 -0.33 -17.29 -4.42
CA LYS A 146 -1.69 -16.76 -4.39
C LYS A 146 -1.87 -15.97 -3.10
N VAL A 147 -2.54 -14.83 -3.18
CA VAL A 147 -2.90 -13.99 -2.03
C VAL A 147 -4.19 -13.23 -2.33
N THR A 148 -4.82 -12.72 -1.27
CA THR A 148 -5.87 -11.69 -1.34
C THR A 148 -5.47 -10.57 -0.38
N PHE A 149 -5.35 -9.34 -0.84
CA PHE A 149 -5.12 -8.21 0.05
C PHE A 149 -6.41 -7.86 0.80
N THR A 150 -6.31 -7.72 2.11
CA THR A 150 -7.45 -7.43 2.99
C THR A 150 -7.34 -6.09 3.70
N GLY A 151 -6.18 -5.44 3.62
CA GLY A 151 -5.93 -4.14 4.21
C GLY A 151 -4.48 -3.69 4.05
N ALA A 152 -4.23 -2.47 4.48
CA ALA A 152 -2.90 -1.89 4.57
C ALA A 152 -2.77 -1.11 5.88
N ALA A 153 -1.54 -0.95 6.37
CA ALA A 153 -1.23 -0.08 7.51
C ALA A 153 -0.19 0.96 7.15
N ILE A 154 -0.30 2.11 7.81
CA ILE A 154 0.77 3.12 7.89
C ILE A 154 1.57 2.82 9.14
N LEU A 155 2.89 2.76 9.02
CA LEU A 155 3.77 2.46 10.13
C LEU A 155 5.15 3.10 9.95
N LEU A 156 5.97 3.05 10.99
CA LEU A 156 7.37 3.43 10.86
C LEU A 156 8.06 2.49 9.88
N ARG A 157 8.81 3.03 8.92
CA ARG A 157 9.51 2.26 7.88
C ARG A 157 10.40 1.16 8.45
N GLU A 158 11.03 1.43 9.58
CA GLU A 158 11.85 0.45 10.30
C GLU A 158 11.06 -0.76 10.83
N LYS A 159 9.73 -0.66 10.94
CA LYS A 159 8.84 -1.75 11.36
C LYS A 159 8.29 -2.55 10.18
N ALA A 160 8.35 -2.00 8.97
CA ALA A 160 7.89 -2.69 7.77
C ALA A 160 8.70 -3.94 7.46
N ALA A 161 8.06 -4.95 6.88
CA ALA A 161 8.74 -6.16 6.40
C ALA A 161 9.68 -5.86 5.23
N TYR A 162 9.39 -4.79 4.47
CA TYR A 162 10.24 -4.24 3.41
C TYR A 162 10.65 -2.82 3.78
N GLY A 163 11.92 -2.62 4.12
CA GLY A 163 12.48 -1.34 4.58
C GLY A 163 12.52 -0.21 3.54
N ARG A 164 12.11 -0.50 2.30
CA ARG A 164 12.03 0.48 1.21
C ARG A 164 10.60 0.95 0.91
N THR A 165 9.60 0.46 1.66
CA THR A 165 8.22 0.98 1.57
C THR A 165 8.17 2.45 1.93
N SER A 166 7.14 3.16 1.49
CA SER A 166 7.01 4.59 1.75
C SER A 166 5.56 4.99 1.91
N PHE A 167 5.32 6.03 2.67
CA PHE A 167 4.03 6.68 2.79
C PHE A 167 4.21 8.19 2.87
N ARG A 168 3.42 8.94 2.12
CA ARG A 168 3.41 10.41 2.21
C ARG A 168 2.04 11.01 1.94
N LEU A 169 1.75 12.12 2.59
CA LEU A 169 0.62 12.96 2.24
C LEU A 169 0.93 13.76 0.98
N CYS A 170 -0.06 13.90 0.11
CA CYS A 170 0.05 14.69 -1.10
C CYS A 170 -0.42 16.12 -0.85
N ALA A 171 0.28 17.10 -1.42
CA ALA A 171 -0.18 18.48 -1.42
C ALA A 171 -1.27 18.68 -2.49
N GLY A 172 -2.53 18.69 -2.07
CA GLY A 172 -3.69 19.16 -2.87
C GLY A 172 -4.22 18.28 -4.00
N LYS A 173 -3.42 17.40 -4.61
CA LYS A 173 -3.87 16.44 -5.66
C LYS A 173 -3.19 15.11 -5.47
N ASN A 174 -3.96 14.03 -5.47
CA ASN A 174 -3.37 12.70 -5.47
C ASN A 174 -2.90 12.30 -6.89
N ARG A 175 -2.08 11.25 -6.98
CA ARG A 175 -1.49 10.78 -8.23
C ARG A 175 -2.55 10.37 -9.27
N SER A 176 -3.68 9.79 -8.84
CA SER A 176 -4.78 9.43 -9.72
C SER A 176 -5.44 10.65 -10.36
N GLU A 177 -5.55 11.75 -9.61
CA GLU A 177 -6.06 13.02 -10.12
C GLU A 177 -5.07 13.65 -11.13
N ALA A 178 -3.78 13.58 -10.85
CA ALA A 178 -2.75 14.06 -11.76
C ALA A 178 -2.71 13.27 -13.07
N LYS A 179 -2.81 11.93 -13.01
CA LYS A 179 -2.90 11.05 -14.19
C LYS A 179 -4.16 11.34 -15.03
N ARG A 180 -5.32 11.54 -14.38
CA ARG A 180 -6.57 11.87 -15.08
C ARG A 180 -6.53 13.24 -15.73
N ALA A 181 -5.97 14.23 -15.06
CA ALA A 181 -5.79 15.58 -15.63
C ALA A 181 -4.85 15.54 -16.85
N LEU A 182 -3.85 14.67 -16.88
CA LEU A 182 -2.96 14.46 -18.00
C LEU A 182 -3.65 13.74 -19.17
N ALA A 183 -4.41 12.67 -18.88
CA ALA A 183 -5.18 11.95 -19.89
C ALA A 183 -6.28 12.79 -20.54
N ALA A 184 -6.94 13.65 -19.76
CA ALA A 184 -7.98 14.58 -20.27
C ALA A 184 -7.41 15.75 -21.13
N ARG A 185 -6.10 16.01 -21.09
CA ARG A 185 -5.43 17.04 -21.91
C ARG A 185 -4.85 16.47 -23.21
N GLY A 186 -4.80 15.15 -23.35
CA GLY A 186 -4.27 14.46 -24.53
C GLY A 186 -5.34 13.84 -25.44
N ALA A 187 -6.62 14.06 -25.12
CA ALA A 187 -7.77 13.70 -25.95
C ALA A 187 -8.41 14.98 -26.53
#